data_b590e27903c074c9858d6dd03319e899
#
_entry.id   b590e27903c074c9858d6dd03319e899
#
_cell.length_a   1.000
_cell.length_b   1.000
_cell.length_c   1.000
_cell.angle_alpha   90.00
_cell.angle_beta   90.00
_cell.angle_gamma   90.00
#
_symmetry.space_group_name_H-M   'P 1'
#
loop_
_entity.id
_entity.type
_entity.pdbx_description
1 polymer ?
#
loop_
_entity_poly.entity_id
_entity_poly.type
_entity_poly.pdbx_seq_one_letter_code
_entity_poly.pdbx_strand_id
1 'polypeptide(L)'
;MHIAEAIKIALRSLWANKLRSVLTLLGVVIGISSVIAVVTFVSGINDYVAKKIFNLGADVFIVSKMSAVETNADHFLEAEKRKNLVLEDYEAVQEACRHCDYVGALMSGSGKVKHEEQSIDDTTIQGLTPSMATILDTDLTEGRMVNETDMDNHLQVAVVGTDIVEHLLGGADPLGQEIRVDGWTYQVIGVGKKKGKTLGQSADNYVLIPITVYLKKYGSHNTSIQIWGKAAATGVPLNQAIDEARVALRAHRHDQPGAEDTFEIETNASLLGIWSGLSNTFFMATIGIAGVSLVVGGIVIMNIMLVSVTERTREIGIRKALGARRDDVLLQFLIEALLLSLIGGALGVISGVLFAEIVTALIGMPSSIKLWAVLAGLVVAGAVGVFFGVYPARKAARLDPIVALRFEM
;
A
#
# COMPACT_ATOMS: atom_id res chain seq x y z
N MET A 1 -23.04 20.20 -39.30
CA MET A 1 -21.73 19.53 -39.55
C MET A 1 -21.79 18.13 -38.95
N HIS A 2 -21.45 17.07 -39.71
CA HIS A 2 -21.45 15.71 -39.15
C HIS A 2 -20.26 15.52 -38.20
N ILE A 3 -20.50 14.98 -37.02
CA ILE A 3 -19.48 14.74 -35.98
C ILE A 3 -18.30 13.94 -36.56
N ALA A 4 -18.55 12.99 -37.46
CA ALA A 4 -17.52 12.20 -38.13
C ALA A 4 -16.54 13.04 -38.98
N GLU A 5 -17.02 14.11 -39.63
CA GLU A 5 -16.16 15.04 -40.37
C GLU A 5 -15.30 15.90 -39.45
N ALA A 6 -15.85 16.34 -38.31
CA ALA A 6 -15.08 17.05 -37.29
C ALA A 6 -13.94 16.22 -36.73
N ILE A 7 -14.18 14.92 -36.44
CA ILE A 7 -13.16 13.97 -35.98
C ILE A 7 -12.06 13.79 -37.04
N LYS A 8 -12.41 13.62 -38.31
CA LYS A 8 -11.46 13.46 -39.41
C LYS A 8 -10.56 14.69 -39.61
N ILE A 9 -11.14 15.87 -39.47
CA ILE A 9 -10.40 17.15 -39.56
C ILE A 9 -9.45 17.30 -38.36
N ALA A 10 -9.91 16.97 -37.14
CA ALA A 10 -9.11 17.03 -35.95
C ALA A 10 -7.89 16.09 -36.03
N LEU A 11 -8.08 14.85 -36.48
CA LEU A 11 -6.97 13.88 -36.68
C LEU A 11 -5.97 14.35 -37.73
N ARG A 12 -6.41 14.92 -38.85
CA ARG A 12 -5.52 15.49 -39.87
C ARG A 12 -4.69 16.67 -39.33
N SER A 13 -5.30 17.52 -38.51
CA SER A 13 -4.65 18.65 -37.87
C SER A 13 -3.51 18.22 -36.96
N LEU A 14 -3.72 17.13 -36.18
CA LEU A 14 -2.71 16.54 -35.31
C LEU A 14 -1.47 16.05 -36.07
N TRP A 15 -1.70 15.40 -37.20
CA TRP A 15 -0.61 14.87 -38.04
C TRP A 15 0.16 15.97 -38.78
N ALA A 16 -0.47 17.10 -39.09
CA ALA A 16 0.19 18.22 -39.78
C ALA A 16 1.26 18.93 -38.92
N ASN A 17 1.07 18.96 -37.56
CA ASN A 17 1.96 19.64 -36.64
C ASN A 17 2.45 18.70 -35.51
N LYS A 18 3.18 17.63 -35.88
CA LYS A 18 3.58 16.53 -34.97
C LYS A 18 4.27 16.99 -33.70
N LEU A 19 5.28 17.87 -33.77
CA LEU A 19 6.04 18.33 -32.60
C LEU A 19 5.15 19.05 -31.59
N ARG A 20 4.25 19.90 -32.09
CA ARG A 20 3.30 20.66 -31.27
C ARG A 20 2.29 19.74 -30.59
N SER A 21 1.76 18.78 -31.34
CA SER A 21 0.80 17.79 -30.81
C SER A 21 1.43 16.90 -29.74
N VAL A 22 2.67 16.45 -29.94
CA VAL A 22 3.41 15.66 -28.94
C VAL A 22 3.61 16.46 -27.64
N LEU A 23 4.10 17.69 -27.73
CA LEU A 23 4.30 18.55 -26.55
C LEU A 23 3.01 18.84 -25.79
N THR A 24 1.88 18.99 -26.52
CA THR A 24 0.56 19.18 -25.92
C THR A 24 0.08 17.95 -25.17
N LEU A 25 0.19 16.80 -25.84
CA LEU A 25 -0.23 15.52 -25.29
C LEU A 25 0.59 15.16 -24.05
N LEU A 26 1.90 15.52 -24.05
CA LEU A 26 2.84 15.15 -22.99
C LEU A 26 2.39 15.67 -21.62
N GLY A 27 1.88 16.91 -21.51
CA GLY A 27 1.37 17.44 -20.25
C GLY A 27 0.15 16.69 -19.71
N VAL A 28 -0.78 16.33 -20.58
CA VAL A 28 -1.97 15.55 -20.22
C VAL A 28 -1.58 14.09 -19.91
N VAL A 29 -0.71 13.50 -20.72
CA VAL A 29 -0.19 12.14 -20.52
C VAL A 29 0.47 12.01 -19.16
N ILE A 30 1.41 12.90 -18.81
CA ILE A 30 2.11 12.88 -17.52
C ILE A 30 1.12 13.03 -16.38
N GLY A 31 0.18 13.99 -16.44
CA GLY A 31 -0.80 14.20 -15.39
C GLY A 31 -1.65 12.97 -15.13
N ILE A 32 -2.22 12.38 -16.18
CA ILE A 32 -3.08 11.18 -16.04
C ILE A 32 -2.28 9.93 -15.71
N SER A 33 -1.10 9.75 -16.32
CA SER A 33 -0.20 8.63 -16.00
C SER A 33 0.18 8.61 -14.52
N SER A 34 0.50 9.76 -13.94
CA SER A 34 0.83 9.88 -12.52
C SER A 34 -0.35 9.46 -11.63
N VAL A 35 -1.56 9.94 -11.94
CA VAL A 35 -2.77 9.55 -11.18
C VAL A 35 -3.01 8.04 -11.27
N ILE A 36 -3.01 7.49 -12.47
CA ILE A 36 -3.28 6.06 -12.70
C ILE A 36 -2.22 5.20 -12.01
N ALA A 37 -0.94 5.55 -12.14
CA ALA A 37 0.13 4.81 -11.48
C ALA A 37 -0.04 4.76 -9.96
N VAL A 38 -0.27 5.93 -9.33
CA VAL A 38 -0.42 5.99 -7.88
C VAL A 38 -1.70 5.32 -7.40
N VAL A 39 -2.85 5.52 -8.07
CA VAL A 39 -4.09 4.81 -7.72
C VAL A 39 -3.89 3.30 -7.80
N THR A 40 -3.19 2.81 -8.83
CA THR A 40 -2.91 1.38 -9.01
C THR A 40 -2.02 0.84 -7.89
N PHE A 41 -0.97 1.57 -7.51
CA PHE A 41 -0.09 1.21 -6.40
C PHE A 41 -0.81 1.25 -5.06
N VAL A 42 -1.44 2.37 -4.71
CA VAL A 42 -2.14 2.52 -3.43
C VAL A 42 -3.22 1.45 -3.28
N SER A 43 -3.98 1.17 -4.35
CA SER A 43 -4.99 0.11 -4.33
C SER A 43 -4.35 -1.28 -4.16
N GLY A 44 -3.25 -1.56 -4.85
CA GLY A 44 -2.52 -2.83 -4.74
C GLY A 44 -1.96 -3.04 -3.34
N ILE A 45 -1.33 -2.03 -2.76
CA ILE A 45 -0.80 -2.08 -1.40
C ILE A 45 -1.95 -2.22 -0.38
N ASN A 46 -3.06 -1.50 -0.54
CA ASN A 46 -4.22 -1.63 0.33
C ASN A 46 -4.79 -3.06 0.32
N ASP A 47 -4.99 -3.64 -0.88
CA ASP A 47 -5.46 -5.02 -1.03
C ASP A 47 -4.46 -6.02 -0.40
N TYR A 48 -3.16 -5.74 -0.51
CA TYR A 48 -2.10 -6.56 0.04
C TYR A 48 -2.02 -6.48 1.57
N VAL A 49 -2.02 -5.25 2.11
CA VAL A 49 -1.99 -5.01 3.56
C VAL A 49 -3.19 -5.67 4.23
N ALA A 50 -4.39 -5.51 3.65
CA ALA A 50 -5.61 -6.11 4.18
C ALA A 50 -5.58 -7.66 4.17
N LYS A 51 -4.95 -8.28 3.16
CA LYS A 51 -4.99 -9.73 2.96
C LYS A 51 -3.77 -10.48 3.50
N LYS A 52 -2.62 -9.81 3.60
CA LYS A 52 -1.33 -10.46 3.88
C LYS A 52 -0.63 -9.95 5.13
N ILE A 53 -0.66 -8.65 5.40
CA ILE A 53 0.06 -8.06 6.53
C ILE A 53 -0.81 -8.09 7.78
N PHE A 54 -2.04 -7.61 7.68
CA PHE A 54 -3.01 -7.64 8.78
C PHE A 54 -3.99 -8.80 8.64
N ASN A 55 -3.50 -9.96 8.17
CA ASN A 55 -4.27 -11.20 8.19
C ASN A 55 -4.35 -11.78 9.63
N LEU A 56 -4.46 -10.89 10.58
CA LEU A 56 -4.89 -11.20 11.93
C LEU A 56 -6.35 -11.61 11.82
N GLY A 57 -6.74 -12.71 12.42
CA GLY A 57 -8.16 -13.05 12.54
C GLY A 57 -8.95 -11.82 13.03
N ALA A 58 -10.17 -11.69 12.60
CA ALA A 58 -11.04 -10.60 13.07
C ALA A 58 -11.31 -10.66 14.58
N ASP A 59 -10.95 -11.77 15.19
CA ASP A 59 -11.09 -12.16 16.60
C ASP A 59 -9.79 -11.99 17.41
N VAL A 60 -8.72 -11.47 16.80
CA VAL A 60 -7.40 -11.31 17.45
C VAL A 60 -7.14 -9.84 17.82
N PHE A 61 -6.56 -9.65 19.02
CA PHE A 61 -6.02 -8.38 19.47
C PHE A 61 -4.57 -8.54 19.94
N ILE A 62 -3.82 -7.45 19.89
CA ILE A 62 -2.40 -7.40 20.29
C ILE A 62 -2.26 -6.32 21.35
N VAL A 63 -1.62 -6.66 22.45
CA VAL A 63 -1.18 -5.69 23.46
C VAL A 63 0.32 -5.48 23.31
N SER A 64 0.71 -4.24 23.15
CA SER A 64 2.11 -3.84 22.97
C SER A 64 2.44 -2.61 23.81
N LYS A 65 3.72 -2.36 24.04
CA LYS A 65 4.17 -1.14 24.73
C LYS A 65 3.86 0.13 23.91
N MET A 66 3.98 0.01 22.59
CA MET A 66 3.82 1.10 21.62
C MET A 66 3.00 0.60 20.45
N SER A 67 2.25 1.50 19.83
CA SER A 67 1.55 1.19 18.58
C SER A 67 2.53 0.74 17.48
N ALA A 68 2.11 -0.24 16.68
CA ALA A 68 2.88 -0.69 15.51
C ALA A 68 3.07 0.42 14.46
N VAL A 69 2.17 1.40 14.43
CA VAL A 69 2.21 2.56 13.54
C VAL A 69 1.93 3.83 14.34
N GLU A 70 2.97 4.42 14.91
CA GLU A 70 2.86 5.70 15.61
C GLU A 70 3.16 6.86 14.64
N THR A 71 2.20 7.74 14.48
CA THR A 71 2.31 8.89 13.56
C THR A 71 2.60 10.20 14.29
N ASN A 72 2.50 10.22 15.62
CA ASN A 72 2.75 11.40 16.45
C ASN A 72 4.06 11.25 17.23
N ALA A 73 4.99 12.17 17.02
CA ALA A 73 6.30 12.15 17.66
C ALA A 73 6.21 12.28 19.21
N ASP A 74 5.25 13.05 19.72
CA ASP A 74 5.07 13.25 21.17
C ASP A 74 4.58 11.95 21.82
N HIS A 75 3.59 11.28 21.22
CA HIS A 75 3.11 9.96 21.67
C HIS A 75 4.20 8.90 21.63
N PHE A 76 5.06 8.93 20.59
CA PHE A 76 6.20 8.02 20.51
C PHE A 76 7.14 8.17 21.69
N LEU A 77 7.50 9.44 22.04
CA LEU A 77 8.40 9.73 23.16
C LEU A 77 7.77 9.38 24.53
N GLU A 78 6.46 9.51 24.66
CA GLU A 78 5.74 9.10 25.87
C GLU A 78 5.65 7.58 25.98
N ALA A 79 5.35 6.90 24.88
CA ALA A 79 5.28 5.43 24.82
C ALA A 79 6.65 4.78 25.09
N GLU A 80 7.76 5.41 24.66
CA GLU A 80 9.10 4.93 24.96
C GLU A 80 9.39 4.89 26.47
N LYS A 81 8.84 5.81 27.25
CA LYS A 81 8.99 5.89 28.72
C LYS A 81 8.13 4.89 29.49
N ARG A 82 7.11 4.29 28.83
CA ARG A 82 6.26 3.27 29.46
C ARG A 82 7.08 2.08 29.93
N LYS A 83 6.63 1.41 30.98
CA LYS A 83 7.24 0.14 31.42
C LYS A 83 7.07 -0.92 30.31
N ASN A 84 8.10 -1.71 30.09
CA ASN A 84 8.03 -2.84 29.16
C ASN A 84 6.96 -3.83 29.63
N LEU A 85 6.33 -4.52 28.69
CA LEU A 85 5.54 -5.70 28.95
C LEU A 85 6.48 -6.89 29.22
N VAL A 86 6.21 -7.64 30.24
CA VAL A 86 7.01 -8.78 30.72
C VAL A 86 6.17 -10.05 30.72
N LEU A 87 6.82 -11.20 30.95
CA LEU A 87 6.12 -12.50 30.90
C LEU A 87 5.03 -12.62 31.96
N GLU A 88 5.22 -11.99 33.13
CA GLU A 88 4.23 -11.94 34.21
C GLU A 88 2.97 -11.16 33.79
N ASP A 89 3.10 -10.14 32.92
CA ASP A 89 1.96 -9.44 32.34
C ASP A 89 1.14 -10.39 31.42
N TYR A 90 1.83 -11.25 30.64
CA TYR A 90 1.17 -12.27 29.82
C TYR A 90 0.41 -13.28 30.72
N GLU A 91 1.05 -13.79 31.77
CA GLU A 91 0.43 -14.74 32.70
C GLU A 91 -0.81 -14.14 33.35
N ALA A 92 -0.76 -12.88 33.78
CA ALA A 92 -1.90 -12.18 34.36
C ALA A 92 -3.09 -12.06 33.37
N VAL A 93 -2.82 -11.81 32.08
CA VAL A 93 -3.87 -11.78 31.04
C VAL A 93 -4.40 -13.19 30.77
N GLN A 94 -3.53 -14.20 30.71
CA GLN A 94 -3.92 -15.59 30.46
C GLN A 94 -4.85 -16.12 31.55
N GLU A 95 -4.59 -15.79 32.81
CA GLU A 95 -5.42 -16.23 33.95
C GLU A 95 -6.76 -15.48 34.02
N ALA A 96 -6.78 -14.20 33.69
CA ALA A 96 -7.95 -13.33 33.90
C ALA A 96 -8.90 -13.27 32.70
N CYS A 97 -8.41 -13.45 31.45
CA CYS A 97 -9.24 -13.34 30.26
C CYS A 97 -10.09 -14.61 30.05
N ARG A 98 -11.34 -14.56 30.51
CA ARG A 98 -12.28 -15.69 30.39
C ARG A 98 -12.89 -15.84 28.98
N HIS A 99 -12.91 -14.75 28.22
CA HIS A 99 -13.44 -14.73 26.87
C HIS A 99 -12.32 -14.81 25.79
N CYS A 100 -11.09 -15.12 26.19
CA CYS A 100 -10.02 -15.48 25.30
C CYS A 100 -9.93 -17.00 25.18
N ASP A 101 -10.06 -17.55 23.98
CA ASP A 101 -9.78 -18.99 23.73
C ASP A 101 -8.28 -19.25 23.86
N TYR A 102 -7.46 -18.31 23.40
CA TYR A 102 -6.01 -18.39 23.47
C TYR A 102 -5.42 -17.03 23.83
N VAL A 103 -4.43 -17.06 24.71
CA VAL A 103 -3.54 -15.93 24.98
C VAL A 103 -2.13 -16.41 24.72
N GLY A 104 -1.33 -15.62 24.04
CA GLY A 104 0.06 -15.94 23.71
C GLY A 104 0.96 -14.74 23.86
N ALA A 105 2.25 -14.99 23.97
CA ALA A 105 3.27 -13.95 24.00
C ALA A 105 4.26 -14.17 22.84
N LEU A 106 4.70 -13.07 22.25
CA LEU A 106 5.62 -13.04 21.13
C LEU A 106 6.71 -11.98 21.35
N MET A 107 7.92 -12.32 21.00
CA MET A 107 9.01 -11.37 20.77
C MET A 107 9.64 -11.63 19.42
N SER A 108 10.12 -10.59 18.77
CA SER A 108 10.77 -10.69 17.47
C SER A 108 12.04 -9.86 17.43
N GLY A 109 13.04 -10.37 16.76
CA GLY A 109 14.31 -9.71 16.50
C GLY A 109 14.95 -10.25 15.23
N SER A 110 16.07 -9.68 14.82
CA SER A 110 16.88 -10.17 13.71
C SER A 110 18.18 -10.73 14.22
N GLY A 111 18.67 -11.80 13.59
CA GLY A 111 19.92 -12.44 13.99
C GLY A 111 20.51 -13.27 12.85
N LYS A 112 21.66 -13.87 13.14
CA LYS A 112 22.42 -14.70 12.21
C LYS A 112 22.22 -16.18 12.50
N VAL A 113 21.84 -16.93 11.48
CA VAL A 113 21.71 -18.39 11.56
C VAL A 113 22.86 -19.05 10.79
N LYS A 114 23.49 -20.05 11.42
CA LYS A 114 24.58 -20.82 10.82
C LYS A 114 24.32 -22.31 10.94
N HIS A 115 24.75 -23.03 9.91
CA HIS A 115 24.88 -24.47 9.94
C HIS A 115 26.20 -24.82 9.25
N GLU A 116 27.11 -25.52 9.95
CA GLU A 116 28.47 -25.77 9.49
C GLU A 116 29.20 -24.50 9.04
N GLU A 117 29.57 -24.40 7.75
CA GLU A 117 30.24 -23.25 7.17
C GLU A 117 29.28 -22.24 6.53
N GLN A 118 28.00 -22.61 6.34
CA GLN A 118 27.00 -21.75 5.72
C GLN A 118 26.33 -20.85 6.75
N SER A 119 25.95 -19.64 6.35
CA SER A 119 25.22 -18.72 7.21
C SER A 119 24.24 -17.85 6.41
N ILE A 120 23.12 -17.52 7.05
CA ILE A 120 22.16 -16.51 6.60
C ILE A 120 22.15 -15.40 7.64
N ASP A 121 22.37 -14.18 7.18
CA ASP A 121 22.24 -12.96 7.99
C ASP A 121 20.79 -12.45 7.92
N ASP A 122 20.39 -11.58 8.84
CA ASP A 122 19.06 -10.93 8.87
C ASP A 122 17.88 -11.92 8.90
N THR A 123 18.06 -13.09 9.55
CA THR A 123 16.98 -14.02 9.80
C THR A 123 16.09 -13.50 10.92
N THR A 124 14.77 -13.53 10.72
CA THR A 124 13.80 -13.17 11.75
C THR A 124 13.77 -14.26 12.84
N ILE A 125 14.18 -13.91 14.05
CA ILE A 125 14.15 -14.81 15.20
C ILE A 125 12.96 -14.41 16.08
N GLN A 126 12.05 -15.35 16.32
CA GLN A 126 10.88 -15.12 17.16
C GLN A 126 10.87 -16.04 18.35
N GLY A 127 10.76 -15.45 19.54
CA GLY A 127 10.45 -16.15 20.78
C GLY A 127 8.95 -16.15 20.98
N LEU A 128 8.35 -17.33 21.13
CA LEU A 128 6.88 -17.45 21.22
C LEU A 128 6.45 -18.46 22.29
N THR A 129 5.23 -18.26 22.81
CA THR A 129 4.54 -19.25 23.63
C THR A 129 3.83 -20.27 22.74
N PRO A 130 3.52 -21.49 23.23
CA PRO A 130 2.87 -22.55 22.43
C PRO A 130 1.55 -22.14 21.79
N SER A 131 0.73 -21.34 22.48
CA SER A 131 -0.55 -20.84 22.00
C SER A 131 -0.44 -19.95 20.74
N MET A 132 0.71 -19.34 20.50
CA MET A 132 0.93 -18.50 19.33
C MET A 132 0.79 -19.28 18.00
N ALA A 133 1.09 -20.58 17.98
CA ALA A 133 0.89 -21.41 16.81
C ALA A 133 -0.57 -21.40 16.34
N THR A 134 -1.51 -21.47 17.28
CA THR A 134 -2.95 -21.44 17.02
C THR A 134 -3.46 -20.04 16.72
N ILE A 135 -2.91 -19.02 17.41
CA ILE A 135 -3.29 -17.61 17.17
C ILE A 135 -2.89 -17.15 15.77
N LEU A 136 -1.67 -17.52 15.32
CA LEU A 136 -1.11 -17.15 14.02
C LEU A 136 -1.49 -18.11 12.89
N ASP A 137 -2.26 -19.15 13.16
CA ASP A 137 -2.64 -20.21 12.21
C ASP A 137 -1.41 -20.73 11.44
N THR A 138 -0.36 -21.10 12.21
CA THR A 138 0.94 -21.49 11.65
C THR A 138 0.92 -22.96 11.27
N ASP A 139 0.81 -23.21 9.95
CA ASP A 139 0.94 -24.56 9.39
C ASP A 139 2.39 -25.03 9.35
N LEU A 140 2.61 -26.29 9.65
CA LEU A 140 3.89 -26.99 9.45
C LEU A 140 3.83 -27.90 8.22
N THR A 141 4.98 -28.08 7.57
CA THR A 141 5.18 -29.11 6.56
C THR A 141 5.57 -30.42 7.22
N GLU A 142 6.43 -30.35 8.25
CA GLU A 142 6.99 -31.50 8.95
C GLU A 142 7.27 -31.15 10.42
N GLY A 143 7.26 -32.18 11.29
CA GLY A 143 7.64 -32.05 12.68
C GLY A 143 6.52 -31.50 13.57
N ARG A 144 6.88 -30.76 14.61
CA ARG A 144 5.96 -30.21 15.62
C ARG A 144 6.31 -28.77 15.98
N MET A 145 5.33 -28.04 16.51
CA MET A 145 5.54 -26.72 17.13
C MET A 145 6.15 -26.83 18.53
N VAL A 146 6.62 -25.70 19.03
CA VAL A 146 7.03 -25.52 20.43
C VAL A 146 5.82 -25.83 21.32
N ASN A 147 6.07 -26.57 22.41
CA ASN A 147 5.05 -26.95 23.39
C ASN A 147 5.41 -26.45 24.81
N GLU A 148 4.49 -26.63 25.77
CA GLU A 148 4.67 -26.22 27.16
C GLU A 148 5.93 -26.85 27.79
N THR A 149 6.20 -28.12 27.50
CA THR A 149 7.42 -28.81 28.03
C THR A 149 8.71 -28.18 27.52
N ASP A 150 8.73 -27.72 26.25
CA ASP A 150 9.91 -27.04 25.70
C ASP A 150 10.12 -25.69 26.38
N MET A 151 9.02 -24.98 26.68
CA MET A 151 9.03 -23.67 27.33
C MET A 151 9.48 -23.79 28.79
N ASP A 152 8.89 -24.69 29.58
CA ASP A 152 9.15 -24.87 31.01
C ASP A 152 10.58 -25.36 31.28
N ASN A 153 11.07 -26.25 30.43
CA ASN A 153 12.43 -26.81 30.58
C ASN A 153 13.48 -25.97 29.84
N HIS A 154 13.13 -24.84 29.26
CA HIS A 154 14.02 -23.97 28.48
C HIS A 154 14.81 -24.74 27.42
N LEU A 155 14.15 -25.65 26.69
CA LEU A 155 14.80 -26.48 25.69
C LEU A 155 15.25 -25.65 24.50
N GLN A 156 16.47 -25.87 24.05
CA GLN A 156 17.02 -25.21 22.86
C GLN A 156 16.52 -25.91 21.58
N VAL A 157 15.27 -25.74 21.29
CA VAL A 157 14.60 -26.28 20.10
C VAL A 157 14.14 -25.14 19.18
N ALA A 158 14.04 -25.43 17.89
CA ALA A 158 13.68 -24.44 16.89
C ALA A 158 12.75 -25.02 15.82
N VAL A 159 11.75 -24.22 15.41
CA VAL A 159 10.99 -24.43 14.18
C VAL A 159 11.53 -23.45 13.15
N VAL A 160 11.84 -23.92 11.95
CA VAL A 160 12.52 -23.13 10.92
C VAL A 160 11.63 -22.93 9.70
N GLY A 161 11.79 -21.79 9.03
CA GLY A 161 11.16 -21.54 7.74
C GLY A 161 11.89 -22.27 6.61
N THR A 162 11.22 -22.40 5.45
CA THR A 162 11.75 -23.16 4.31
C THR A 162 13.04 -22.60 3.74
N ASP A 163 13.29 -21.29 3.84
CA ASP A 163 14.57 -20.70 3.40
C ASP A 163 15.78 -21.24 4.18
N ILE A 164 15.61 -21.48 5.48
CA ILE A 164 16.67 -22.07 6.31
C ILE A 164 16.97 -23.49 5.83
N VAL A 165 15.93 -24.27 5.52
CA VAL A 165 16.10 -25.65 5.01
C VAL A 165 16.75 -25.64 3.62
N GLU A 166 16.28 -24.82 2.70
CA GLU A 166 16.77 -24.75 1.32
C GLU A 166 18.24 -24.26 1.24
N HIS A 167 18.60 -23.26 2.05
CA HIS A 167 19.92 -22.60 1.94
C HIS A 167 20.97 -23.08 2.94
N LEU A 168 20.59 -23.59 4.12
CA LEU A 168 21.55 -24.04 5.12
C LEU A 168 21.62 -25.57 5.28
N LEU A 169 20.49 -26.26 5.16
CA LEU A 169 20.42 -27.71 5.41
C LEU A 169 20.53 -28.55 4.14
N GLY A 170 20.69 -27.91 2.97
CA GLY A 170 21.02 -28.58 1.71
C GLY A 170 19.99 -29.61 1.21
N GLY A 171 18.72 -29.54 1.69
CA GLY A 171 17.64 -30.46 1.30
C GLY A 171 17.72 -31.85 1.97
N ALA A 172 18.62 -32.05 2.95
CA ALA A 172 18.59 -33.23 3.82
C ALA A 172 17.41 -33.15 4.80
N ASP A 173 17.05 -34.26 5.45
CA ASP A 173 16.01 -34.27 6.48
C ASP A 173 16.34 -33.22 7.56
N PRO A 174 15.56 -32.16 7.70
CA PRO A 174 15.86 -31.06 8.60
C PRO A 174 15.59 -31.41 10.08
N LEU A 175 14.76 -32.42 10.34
CA LEU A 175 14.36 -32.76 11.70
C LEU A 175 15.53 -33.38 12.46
N GLY A 176 15.76 -32.86 13.66
CA GLY A 176 16.85 -33.33 14.53
C GLY A 176 18.23 -32.72 14.23
N GLN A 177 18.40 -31.98 13.12
CA GLN A 177 19.64 -31.27 12.82
C GLN A 177 19.87 -30.10 13.77
N GLU A 178 21.12 -29.72 13.95
CA GLU A 178 21.54 -28.62 14.78
C GLU A 178 21.81 -27.36 13.95
N ILE A 179 21.22 -26.25 14.35
CA ILE A 179 21.52 -24.92 13.79
C ILE A 179 22.08 -24.02 14.91
N ARG A 180 22.92 -23.07 14.56
CA ARG A 180 23.42 -22.05 15.50
C ARG A 180 22.76 -20.71 15.20
N VAL A 181 22.00 -20.22 16.18
CA VAL A 181 21.37 -18.89 16.11
C VAL A 181 22.17 -17.97 17.03
N ASP A 182 22.86 -16.99 16.47
CA ASP A 182 23.76 -16.06 17.20
C ASP A 182 24.67 -16.75 18.25
N GLY A 183 25.26 -17.87 17.84
CA GLY A 183 26.21 -18.64 18.67
C GLY A 183 25.61 -19.68 19.62
N TRP A 184 24.29 -19.73 19.82
CA TRP A 184 23.61 -20.78 20.58
C TRP A 184 23.10 -21.89 19.64
N THR A 185 23.26 -23.13 20.04
CA THR A 185 22.86 -24.30 19.26
C THR A 185 21.41 -24.66 19.57
N TYR A 186 20.62 -24.90 18.54
CA TYR A 186 19.23 -25.32 18.63
C TYR A 186 19.00 -26.54 17.77
N GLN A 187 18.19 -27.48 18.27
CA GLN A 187 17.75 -28.64 17.50
C GLN A 187 16.49 -28.29 16.70
N VAL A 188 16.49 -28.57 15.43
CA VAL A 188 15.31 -28.37 14.57
C VAL A 188 14.26 -29.42 14.88
N ILE A 189 13.06 -29.00 15.30
CA ILE A 189 11.93 -29.87 15.67
C ILE A 189 10.75 -29.76 14.70
N GLY A 190 10.75 -28.78 13.80
CA GLY A 190 9.70 -28.60 12.82
C GLY A 190 10.09 -27.64 11.72
N VAL A 191 9.40 -27.76 10.59
CA VAL A 191 9.56 -26.93 9.40
C VAL A 191 8.22 -26.28 9.05
N GLY A 192 8.22 -24.95 8.95
CA GLY A 192 7.05 -24.20 8.58
C GLY A 192 6.68 -24.39 7.12
N LYS A 193 5.38 -24.27 6.81
CA LYS A 193 4.88 -24.30 5.44
C LYS A 193 5.32 -23.07 4.66
N LYS A 194 5.72 -23.26 3.41
CA LYS A 194 6.19 -22.18 2.54
C LYS A 194 5.13 -21.11 2.32
N LYS A 195 5.45 -19.86 2.71
CA LYS A 195 4.59 -18.66 2.58
C LYS A 195 4.95 -17.85 1.33
N GLY A 196 6.20 -17.98 0.85
CA GLY A 196 6.74 -17.28 -0.31
C GLY A 196 7.26 -15.88 0.02
N LYS A 197 7.29 -15.00 -1.00
CA LYS A 197 7.81 -13.63 -0.84
C LYS A 197 6.71 -12.65 -0.49
N THR A 198 7.05 -11.72 0.39
CA THR A 198 6.19 -10.63 0.86
C THR A 198 6.92 -9.31 0.64
N LEU A 199 6.41 -8.41 -0.20
CA LEU A 199 7.06 -7.14 -0.57
C LEU A 199 8.53 -7.32 -1.04
N GLY A 200 8.79 -8.36 -1.80
CA GLY A 200 10.13 -8.64 -2.31
C GLY A 200 11.09 -9.34 -1.31
N GLN A 201 10.72 -9.42 -0.04
CA GLN A 201 11.45 -10.15 0.99
C GLN A 201 10.85 -11.54 1.22
N SER A 202 11.69 -12.52 1.57
CA SER A 202 11.18 -13.84 1.89
C SER A 202 10.44 -13.83 3.22
N ALA A 203 9.21 -14.37 3.22
CA ALA A 203 8.44 -14.60 4.44
C ALA A 203 8.81 -15.95 5.10
N ASP A 204 9.76 -16.67 4.51
CA ASP A 204 10.18 -18.01 4.92
C ASP A 204 11.56 -18.02 5.59
N ASN A 205 12.20 -16.84 5.75
CA ASN A 205 13.46 -16.66 6.45
C ASN A 205 13.22 -16.36 7.94
N TYR A 206 12.83 -17.36 8.71
CA TYR A 206 12.57 -17.20 10.15
C TYR A 206 12.95 -18.43 10.95
N VAL A 207 13.18 -18.20 12.26
CA VAL A 207 13.40 -19.23 13.30
C VAL A 207 12.49 -18.92 14.48
N LEU A 208 11.67 -19.89 14.88
CA LEU A 208 10.79 -19.82 16.05
C LEU A 208 11.39 -20.63 17.18
N ILE A 209 11.55 -20.04 18.35
CA ILE A 209 12.11 -20.67 19.55
C ILE A 209 11.20 -20.43 20.75
N PRO A 210 11.30 -21.21 21.85
CA PRO A 210 10.55 -20.93 23.07
C PRO A 210 10.85 -19.52 23.60
N ILE A 211 9.82 -18.78 24.01
CA ILE A 211 9.98 -17.40 24.51
C ILE A 211 10.92 -17.31 25.70
N THR A 212 10.91 -18.33 26.58
CA THR A 212 11.80 -18.37 27.75
C THR A 212 13.28 -18.46 27.36
N VAL A 213 13.59 -19.19 26.29
CA VAL A 213 14.96 -19.27 25.73
C VAL A 213 15.33 -17.96 25.03
N TYR A 214 14.37 -17.36 24.29
CA TYR A 214 14.57 -16.07 23.66
C TYR A 214 14.90 -14.99 24.68
N LEU A 215 14.10 -14.88 25.75
CA LEU A 215 14.31 -13.90 26.83
C LEU A 215 15.63 -14.11 27.56
N LYS A 216 16.03 -15.37 27.79
CA LYS A 216 17.33 -15.69 28.40
C LYS A 216 18.51 -15.19 27.57
N LYS A 217 18.38 -15.20 26.25
CA LYS A 217 19.45 -14.81 25.33
C LYS A 217 19.44 -13.32 24.98
N TYR A 218 18.29 -12.78 24.65
CA TYR A 218 18.11 -11.42 24.12
C TYR A 218 17.40 -10.49 25.11
N GLY A 219 16.90 -11.03 26.21
CA GLY A 219 16.20 -10.23 27.23
C GLY A 219 17.13 -9.20 27.84
N SER A 220 16.73 -7.94 27.75
CA SER A 220 17.38 -6.81 28.39
C SER A 220 16.31 -5.93 29.04
N HIS A 221 16.73 -4.96 29.86
CA HIS A 221 15.82 -3.99 30.45
C HIS A 221 15.02 -3.17 29.40
N ASN A 222 15.43 -3.20 28.15
CA ASN A 222 14.77 -2.47 27.05
C ASN A 222 13.90 -3.35 26.16
N THR A 223 13.78 -4.66 26.43
CA THR A 223 12.95 -5.56 25.61
C THR A 223 11.55 -5.67 26.19
N SER A 224 10.53 -5.44 25.36
CA SER A 224 9.11 -5.58 25.69
C SER A 224 8.51 -6.70 24.86
N ILE A 225 7.76 -7.61 25.49
CA ILE A 225 7.01 -8.63 24.77
C ILE A 225 5.74 -8.01 24.15
N GLN A 226 5.15 -8.71 23.20
CA GLN A 226 3.78 -8.48 22.74
C GLN A 226 2.89 -9.59 23.31
N ILE A 227 1.71 -9.23 23.80
CA ILE A 227 0.71 -10.19 24.25
C ILE A 227 -0.40 -10.25 23.22
N TRP A 228 -0.70 -11.45 22.74
CA TRP A 228 -1.69 -11.70 21.71
C TRP A 228 -2.87 -12.43 22.32
N GLY A 229 -4.07 -11.92 22.12
CA GLY A 229 -5.30 -12.57 22.57
C GLY A 229 -6.18 -12.91 21.37
N LYS A 230 -6.74 -14.12 21.37
CA LYS A 230 -7.75 -14.57 20.42
C LYS A 230 -9.06 -14.76 21.18
N ALA A 231 -10.07 -13.97 20.84
CA ALA A 231 -11.38 -14.05 21.46
C ALA A 231 -12.09 -15.36 21.11
N ALA A 232 -12.97 -15.80 22.00
CA ALA A 232 -13.74 -17.04 21.82
C ALA A 232 -14.65 -16.96 20.58
N ALA A 233 -14.63 -18.03 19.77
CA ALA A 233 -15.38 -18.12 18.52
C ALA A 233 -16.91 -18.09 18.71
N THR A 234 -17.42 -18.28 19.91
CA THR A 234 -18.85 -18.42 20.23
C THR A 234 -19.48 -17.10 20.65
N GLY A 235 -19.62 -16.15 19.71
CA GLY A 235 -20.54 -15.01 19.83
C GLY A 235 -20.20 -13.94 20.86
N VAL A 236 -19.04 -14.00 21.50
CA VAL A 236 -18.56 -12.94 22.41
C VAL A 236 -17.94 -11.84 21.57
N PRO A 237 -18.37 -10.58 21.75
CA PRO A 237 -17.74 -9.46 21.08
C PRO A 237 -16.25 -9.38 21.46
N LEU A 238 -15.37 -9.26 20.47
CA LEU A 238 -13.93 -9.03 20.68
C LEU A 238 -13.66 -7.96 21.75
N ASN A 239 -14.50 -6.94 21.83
CA ASN A 239 -14.38 -5.87 22.82
C ASN A 239 -14.46 -6.36 24.28
N GLN A 240 -15.21 -7.43 24.57
CA GLN A 240 -15.26 -7.98 25.95
C GLN A 240 -13.92 -8.66 26.32
N ALA A 241 -13.33 -9.41 25.40
CA ALA A 241 -12.02 -10.02 25.63
C ALA A 241 -10.93 -8.94 25.79
N ILE A 242 -11.01 -7.85 25.01
CA ILE A 242 -10.12 -6.69 25.13
C ILE A 242 -10.29 -6.02 26.49
N ASP A 243 -11.52 -5.80 26.94
CA ASP A 243 -11.78 -5.15 28.23
C ASP A 243 -11.30 -6.00 29.40
N GLU A 244 -11.44 -7.32 29.35
CA GLU A 244 -10.91 -8.25 30.36
C GLU A 244 -9.37 -8.20 30.40
N ALA A 245 -8.71 -8.26 29.23
CA ALA A 245 -7.27 -8.15 29.12
C ALA A 245 -6.76 -6.79 29.65
N ARG A 246 -7.47 -5.70 29.31
CA ARG A 246 -7.16 -4.35 29.82
C ARG A 246 -7.26 -4.28 31.34
N VAL A 247 -8.34 -4.78 31.92
CA VAL A 247 -8.55 -4.77 33.36
C VAL A 247 -7.48 -5.60 34.07
N ALA A 248 -7.15 -6.79 33.54
CA ALA A 248 -6.10 -7.64 34.07
C ALA A 248 -4.74 -6.92 34.10
N LEU A 249 -4.35 -6.33 32.98
CA LEU A 249 -3.08 -5.59 32.88
C LEU A 249 -3.02 -4.37 33.76
N ARG A 250 -4.08 -3.53 33.80
CA ARG A 250 -4.15 -2.36 34.69
C ARG A 250 -4.03 -2.76 36.16
N ALA A 251 -4.68 -3.87 36.56
CA ALA A 251 -4.62 -4.38 37.92
C ALA A 251 -3.20 -4.89 38.25
N HIS A 252 -2.60 -5.69 37.36
CA HIS A 252 -1.26 -6.26 37.55
C HIS A 252 -0.17 -5.17 37.57
N ARG A 253 -0.26 -4.17 36.69
CA ARG A 253 0.71 -3.07 36.60
C ARG A 253 0.48 -1.95 37.61
N HIS A 254 -0.58 -2.04 38.42
CA HIS A 254 -1.01 -1.03 39.40
C HIS A 254 -1.24 0.35 38.78
N ASP A 255 -1.85 0.39 37.59
CA ASP A 255 -2.19 1.63 36.91
C ASP A 255 -3.30 2.36 37.69
N GLN A 256 -3.16 3.68 37.83
CA GLN A 256 -4.11 4.48 38.61
C GLN A 256 -5.51 4.51 37.94
N PRO A 257 -6.62 4.46 38.72
CA PRO A 257 -7.93 4.62 38.15
C PRO A 257 -8.08 5.96 37.44
N GLY A 258 -8.57 5.94 36.20
CA GLY A 258 -8.75 7.13 35.37
C GLY A 258 -7.48 7.63 34.65
N ALA A 259 -6.29 7.04 34.87
CA ALA A 259 -5.11 7.31 34.07
C ALA A 259 -5.20 6.59 32.73
N GLU A 260 -4.46 7.10 31.76
CA GLU A 260 -4.27 6.43 30.47
C GLU A 260 -3.57 5.08 30.65
N ASP A 261 -3.82 4.15 29.70
CA ASP A 261 -3.20 2.84 29.72
C ASP A 261 -1.67 2.97 29.49
N THR A 262 -0.90 2.19 30.23
CA THR A 262 0.57 2.12 30.07
C THR A 262 1.00 1.16 28.94
N PHE A 263 0.05 0.78 28.09
CA PHE A 263 0.19 -0.12 26.95
C PHE A 263 -0.82 0.28 25.86
N GLU A 264 -0.62 -0.24 24.65
CA GLU A 264 -1.57 -0.08 23.55
C GLU A 264 -2.26 -1.40 23.24
N ILE A 265 -3.53 -1.33 22.85
CA ILE A 265 -4.27 -2.51 22.36
C ILE A 265 -4.68 -2.26 20.92
N GLU A 266 -4.18 -3.10 20.04
CA GLU A 266 -4.41 -3.01 18.60
C GLU A 266 -5.24 -4.20 18.14
N THR A 267 -6.12 -3.94 17.17
CA THR A 267 -6.92 -4.94 16.47
C THR A 267 -6.65 -4.85 14.98
N ASN A 268 -7.05 -5.86 14.22
CA ASN A 268 -7.02 -5.80 12.76
C ASN A 268 -7.74 -4.55 12.24
N ALA A 269 -8.91 -4.22 12.80
CA ALA A 269 -9.70 -3.06 12.40
C ALA A 269 -8.97 -1.74 12.70
N SER A 270 -8.31 -1.60 13.86
CA SER A 270 -7.55 -0.38 14.21
C SER A 270 -6.32 -0.20 13.29
N LEU A 271 -5.57 -1.27 13.03
CA LEU A 271 -4.42 -1.24 12.13
C LEU A 271 -4.82 -0.90 10.70
N LEU A 272 -5.90 -1.50 10.18
CA LEU A 272 -6.46 -1.14 8.88
C LEU A 272 -6.97 0.31 8.85
N GLY A 273 -7.52 0.80 9.95
CA GLY A 273 -7.95 2.20 10.10
C GLY A 273 -6.78 3.18 9.99
N ILE A 274 -5.70 2.94 10.71
CA ILE A 274 -4.46 3.74 10.65
C ILE A 274 -3.89 3.70 9.23
N TRP A 275 -3.79 2.50 8.64
CA TRP A 275 -3.30 2.33 7.28
C TRP A 275 -4.14 3.09 6.26
N SER A 276 -5.48 3.01 6.36
CA SER A 276 -6.38 3.71 5.45
C SER A 276 -6.25 5.23 5.55
N GLY A 277 -6.05 5.76 6.75
CA GLY A 277 -5.78 7.18 7.00
C GLY A 277 -4.48 7.65 6.32
N LEU A 278 -3.40 6.87 6.49
CA LEU A 278 -2.12 7.14 5.86
C LEU A 278 -2.20 7.08 4.33
N SER A 279 -2.81 6.00 3.80
CA SER A 279 -3.03 5.83 2.37
C SER A 279 -3.85 6.96 1.75
N ASN A 280 -4.90 7.43 2.45
CA ASN A 280 -5.73 8.53 1.98
C ASN A 280 -4.94 9.84 1.92
N THR A 281 -4.05 10.09 2.88
CA THR A 281 -3.17 11.26 2.88
C THR A 281 -2.24 11.27 1.67
N PHE A 282 -1.59 10.14 1.37
CA PHE A 282 -0.76 10.00 0.16
C PHE A 282 -1.59 10.15 -1.12
N PHE A 283 -2.79 9.60 -1.16
CA PHE A 283 -3.70 9.71 -2.29
C PHE A 283 -4.09 11.16 -2.56
N MET A 284 -4.49 11.91 -1.52
CA MET A 284 -4.85 13.34 -1.64
C MET A 284 -3.67 14.21 -2.08
N ALA A 285 -2.47 13.97 -1.52
CA ALA A 285 -1.26 14.67 -1.94
C ALA A 285 -0.97 14.44 -3.44
N THR A 286 -1.12 13.21 -3.91
CA THR A 286 -0.90 12.86 -5.32
C THR A 286 -1.93 13.49 -6.25
N ILE A 287 -3.21 13.51 -5.86
CA ILE A 287 -4.26 14.22 -6.62
C ILE A 287 -3.91 15.70 -6.73
N GLY A 288 -3.39 16.32 -5.67
CA GLY A 288 -2.94 17.70 -5.69
C GLY A 288 -1.83 17.94 -6.73
N ILE A 289 -0.79 17.11 -6.73
CA ILE A 289 0.34 17.21 -7.68
C ILE A 289 -0.14 16.96 -9.12
N ALA A 290 -0.96 15.93 -9.32
CA ALA A 290 -1.53 15.62 -10.62
C ALA A 290 -2.47 16.71 -11.13
N GLY A 291 -3.23 17.34 -10.24
CA GLY A 291 -4.07 18.50 -10.55
C GLY A 291 -3.26 19.66 -11.12
N VAL A 292 -2.11 19.99 -10.51
CA VAL A 292 -1.20 21.01 -11.05
C VAL A 292 -0.70 20.61 -12.45
N SER A 293 -0.29 19.35 -12.64
CA SER A 293 0.17 18.84 -13.94
C SER A 293 -0.92 18.93 -15.02
N LEU A 294 -2.17 18.62 -14.65
CA LEU A 294 -3.32 18.73 -15.56
C LEU A 294 -3.66 20.19 -15.93
N VAL A 295 -3.53 21.13 -14.99
CA VAL A 295 -3.70 22.56 -15.27
C VAL A 295 -2.65 23.04 -16.24
N VAL A 296 -1.36 22.67 -16.02
CA VAL A 296 -0.28 23.02 -16.94
C VAL A 296 -0.54 22.42 -18.34
N GLY A 297 -0.90 21.14 -18.41
CA GLY A 297 -1.26 20.47 -19.67
C GLY A 297 -2.47 21.16 -20.36
N GLY A 298 -3.48 21.57 -19.61
CA GLY A 298 -4.63 22.31 -20.10
C GLY A 298 -4.27 23.71 -20.66
N ILE A 299 -3.37 24.44 -20.00
CA ILE A 299 -2.87 25.73 -20.50
C ILE A 299 -2.11 25.52 -21.83
N VAL A 300 -1.34 24.44 -21.95
CA VAL A 300 -0.65 24.11 -23.20
C VAL A 300 -1.67 23.81 -24.31
N ILE A 301 -2.75 23.03 -24.02
CA ILE A 301 -3.86 22.82 -24.97
C ILE A 301 -4.43 24.16 -25.41
N MET A 302 -4.78 25.04 -24.47
CA MET A 302 -5.35 26.35 -24.76
C MET A 302 -4.43 27.18 -25.67
N ASN A 303 -3.13 27.27 -25.37
CA ASN A 303 -2.18 28.04 -26.15
C ASN A 303 -2.05 27.51 -27.58
N ILE A 304 -2.00 26.20 -27.75
CA ILE A 304 -1.90 25.58 -29.08
C ILE A 304 -3.16 25.78 -29.89
N MET A 305 -4.32 25.66 -29.24
CA MET A 305 -5.59 25.96 -29.91
C MET A 305 -5.69 27.42 -30.34
N LEU A 306 -5.16 28.37 -29.52
CA LEU A 306 -5.13 29.78 -29.91
C LEU A 306 -4.23 30.00 -31.14
N VAL A 307 -3.09 29.36 -31.22
CA VAL A 307 -2.21 29.42 -32.41
C VAL A 307 -2.91 28.78 -33.63
N SER A 308 -3.57 27.63 -33.43
CA SER A 308 -4.32 26.97 -34.50
C SER A 308 -5.45 27.84 -35.04
N VAL A 309 -6.12 28.59 -34.18
CA VAL A 309 -7.16 29.56 -34.61
C VAL A 309 -6.56 30.68 -35.44
N THR A 310 -5.40 31.24 -35.07
CA THR A 310 -4.72 32.29 -35.83
C THR A 310 -4.24 31.79 -37.18
N GLU A 311 -3.63 30.63 -37.27
CA GLU A 311 -3.15 29.99 -38.51
C GLU A 311 -4.31 29.69 -39.48
N ARG A 312 -5.52 29.41 -38.95
CA ARG A 312 -6.74 29.06 -39.74
C ARG A 312 -7.73 30.22 -39.85
N THR A 313 -7.35 31.45 -39.51
CA THR A 313 -8.23 32.59 -39.48
C THR A 313 -8.97 32.80 -40.82
N ARG A 314 -8.27 32.69 -41.98
CA ARG A 314 -8.83 32.83 -43.34
C ARG A 314 -9.81 31.70 -43.66
N GLU A 315 -9.51 30.46 -43.30
CA GLU A 315 -10.40 29.30 -43.49
C GLU A 315 -11.70 29.45 -42.70
N ILE A 316 -11.61 29.91 -41.43
CA ILE A 316 -12.77 30.21 -40.58
C ILE A 316 -13.61 31.34 -41.21
N GLY A 317 -12.96 32.37 -41.74
CA GLY A 317 -13.61 33.49 -42.45
C GLY A 317 -14.39 33.03 -43.65
N ILE A 318 -13.82 32.18 -44.51
CA ILE A 318 -14.48 31.59 -45.69
C ILE A 318 -15.71 30.78 -45.27
N ARG A 319 -15.59 29.91 -44.27
CA ARG A 319 -16.75 29.10 -43.77
C ARG A 319 -17.90 29.99 -43.28
N LYS A 320 -17.57 31.04 -42.54
CA LYS A 320 -18.57 31.99 -42.05
C LYS A 320 -19.23 32.81 -43.17
N ALA A 321 -18.44 33.21 -44.18
CA ALA A 321 -18.97 33.88 -45.36
C ALA A 321 -19.91 32.98 -46.17
N LEU A 322 -19.70 31.66 -46.15
CA LEU A 322 -20.55 30.64 -46.75
C LEU A 322 -21.77 30.25 -45.87
N GLY A 323 -21.99 30.94 -44.73
CA GLY A 323 -23.18 30.77 -43.89
C GLY A 323 -23.03 29.86 -42.67
N ALA A 324 -21.79 29.44 -42.28
CA ALA A 324 -21.59 28.70 -41.06
C ALA A 324 -21.96 29.51 -39.82
N ARG A 325 -22.74 28.92 -38.92
CA ARG A 325 -23.18 29.55 -37.67
C ARG A 325 -21.99 29.59 -36.66
N ARG A 326 -22.09 30.54 -35.72
CA ARG A 326 -21.07 30.69 -34.65
C ARG A 326 -20.96 29.40 -33.86
N ASP A 327 -22.05 28.72 -33.61
CA ASP A 327 -22.08 27.47 -32.83
C ASP A 327 -21.42 26.30 -33.56
N ASP A 328 -21.50 26.27 -34.92
CA ASP A 328 -20.79 25.24 -35.70
C ASP A 328 -19.28 25.35 -35.55
N VAL A 329 -18.76 26.59 -35.62
CA VAL A 329 -17.32 26.84 -35.42
C VAL A 329 -16.89 26.54 -33.98
N LEU A 330 -17.69 26.98 -32.99
CA LEU A 330 -17.43 26.71 -31.59
C LEU A 330 -17.36 25.22 -31.30
N LEU A 331 -18.37 24.47 -31.75
CA LEU A 331 -18.48 23.02 -31.56
C LEU A 331 -17.30 22.28 -32.22
N GLN A 332 -16.89 22.72 -33.43
CA GLN A 332 -15.74 22.12 -34.12
C GLN A 332 -14.46 22.20 -33.30
N PHE A 333 -14.10 23.40 -32.81
CA PHE A 333 -12.88 23.60 -32.03
C PHE A 333 -12.95 22.94 -30.65
N LEU A 334 -14.17 22.86 -30.07
CA LEU A 334 -14.37 22.16 -28.79
C LEU A 334 -14.17 20.64 -28.94
N ILE A 335 -14.68 20.05 -30.03
CA ILE A 335 -14.47 18.64 -30.38
C ILE A 335 -12.98 18.39 -30.63
N GLU A 336 -12.26 19.29 -31.28
CA GLU A 336 -10.82 19.18 -31.53
C GLU A 336 -10.05 19.15 -30.20
N ALA A 337 -10.34 20.05 -29.25
CA ALA A 337 -9.73 20.07 -27.92
C ALA A 337 -10.08 18.82 -27.10
N LEU A 338 -11.35 18.37 -27.15
CA LEU A 338 -11.79 17.14 -26.47
C LEU A 338 -11.07 15.91 -27.01
N LEU A 339 -10.95 15.75 -28.31
CA LEU A 339 -10.25 14.62 -28.91
C LEU A 339 -8.77 14.62 -28.56
N LEU A 340 -8.10 15.79 -28.60
CA LEU A 340 -6.71 15.93 -28.16
C LEU A 340 -6.52 15.43 -26.72
N SER A 341 -7.36 15.92 -25.82
CA SER A 341 -7.26 15.56 -24.40
C SER A 341 -7.61 14.09 -24.14
N LEU A 342 -8.60 13.52 -24.85
CA LEU A 342 -8.95 12.09 -24.71
C LEU A 342 -7.85 11.18 -25.26
N ILE A 343 -7.19 11.53 -26.36
CA ILE A 343 -6.03 10.78 -26.88
C ILE A 343 -4.87 10.86 -25.85
N GLY A 344 -4.59 12.06 -25.32
CA GLY A 344 -3.62 12.24 -24.25
C GLY A 344 -3.98 11.43 -23.00
N GLY A 345 -5.26 11.43 -22.63
CA GLY A 345 -5.82 10.65 -21.54
C GLY A 345 -5.65 9.16 -21.72
N ALA A 346 -5.99 8.63 -22.89
CA ALA A 346 -5.84 7.22 -23.21
C ALA A 346 -4.35 6.78 -23.18
N LEU A 347 -3.46 7.58 -23.77
CA LEU A 347 -2.02 7.35 -23.71
C LEU A 347 -1.49 7.44 -22.26
N GLY A 348 -2.02 8.39 -21.47
CA GLY A 348 -1.71 8.54 -20.05
C GLY A 348 -2.13 7.32 -19.23
N VAL A 349 -3.32 6.79 -19.46
CA VAL A 349 -3.78 5.54 -18.83
C VAL A 349 -2.89 4.37 -19.19
N ILE A 350 -2.61 4.18 -20.49
CA ILE A 350 -1.75 3.08 -20.95
C ILE A 350 -0.36 3.19 -20.34
N SER A 351 0.25 4.37 -20.40
CA SER A 351 1.60 4.58 -19.83
C SER A 351 1.63 4.45 -18.31
N GLY A 352 0.59 4.90 -17.60
CA GLY A 352 0.45 4.76 -16.15
C GLY A 352 0.32 3.31 -15.71
N VAL A 353 -0.50 2.52 -16.42
CA VAL A 353 -0.64 1.08 -16.18
C VAL A 353 0.66 0.35 -16.47
N LEU A 354 1.28 0.60 -17.63
CA LEU A 354 2.56 -0.02 -17.99
C LEU A 354 3.66 0.29 -16.96
N PHE A 355 3.74 1.52 -16.51
CA PHE A 355 4.68 1.92 -15.46
C PHE A 355 4.43 1.17 -14.16
N ALA A 356 3.17 1.05 -13.73
CA ALA A 356 2.80 0.31 -12.53
C ALA A 356 3.18 -1.18 -12.65
N GLU A 357 2.91 -1.84 -13.79
CA GLU A 357 3.27 -3.24 -14.04
C GLU A 357 4.80 -3.45 -14.08
N ILE A 358 5.54 -2.54 -14.68
CA ILE A 358 7.01 -2.61 -14.70
C ILE A 358 7.57 -2.53 -13.28
N VAL A 359 7.08 -1.59 -12.47
CA VAL A 359 7.53 -1.45 -11.08
C VAL A 359 7.14 -2.68 -10.25
N THR A 360 5.93 -3.22 -10.46
CA THR A 360 5.50 -4.49 -9.84
C THR A 360 6.46 -5.63 -10.17
N ALA A 361 6.84 -5.77 -11.43
CA ALA A 361 7.75 -6.83 -11.87
C ALA A 361 9.18 -6.67 -11.32
N LEU A 362 9.67 -5.44 -11.18
CA LEU A 362 11.03 -5.14 -10.72
C LEU A 362 11.17 -5.21 -9.20
N ILE A 363 10.20 -4.69 -8.45
CA ILE A 363 10.28 -4.51 -6.99
C ILE A 363 9.45 -5.58 -6.25
N GLY A 364 8.56 -6.29 -6.97
CA GLY A 364 7.64 -7.26 -6.35
C GLY A 364 6.51 -6.61 -5.55
N MET A 365 6.27 -5.31 -5.75
CA MET A 365 5.15 -4.62 -5.11
C MET A 365 3.82 -5.00 -5.79
N PRO A 366 2.77 -5.30 -5.02
CA PRO A 366 1.48 -5.62 -5.59
C PRO A 366 0.85 -4.40 -6.26
N SER A 367 0.28 -4.59 -7.44
CA SER A 367 -0.52 -3.60 -8.15
C SER A 367 -1.95 -4.10 -8.33
N SER A 368 -2.92 -3.20 -8.31
CA SER A 368 -4.33 -3.53 -8.52
C SER A 368 -4.99 -2.47 -9.40
N ILE A 369 -5.22 -2.82 -10.66
CA ILE A 369 -5.86 -1.92 -11.61
C ILE A 369 -7.36 -1.87 -11.31
N LYS A 370 -7.85 -0.69 -10.95
CA LYS A 370 -9.27 -0.45 -10.69
C LYS A 370 -9.93 0.21 -11.91
N LEU A 371 -10.93 -0.44 -12.49
CA LEU A 371 -11.64 0.06 -13.68
C LEU A 371 -12.22 1.47 -13.49
N TRP A 372 -12.71 1.79 -12.28
CA TRP A 372 -13.22 3.11 -11.98
C TRP A 372 -12.17 4.22 -12.14
N ALA A 373 -10.89 3.92 -11.80
CA ALA A 373 -9.79 4.88 -11.91
C ALA A 373 -9.48 5.19 -13.39
N VAL A 374 -9.50 4.16 -14.24
CA VAL A 374 -9.34 4.33 -15.69
C VAL A 374 -10.44 5.21 -16.27
N LEU A 375 -11.70 4.93 -15.91
CA LEU A 375 -12.84 5.72 -16.36
C LEU A 375 -12.77 7.16 -15.82
N ALA A 376 -12.46 7.35 -14.56
CA ALA A 376 -12.29 8.67 -13.95
C ALA A 376 -11.16 9.46 -14.64
N GLY A 377 -10.03 8.83 -14.95
CA GLY A 377 -8.93 9.45 -15.68
C GLY A 377 -9.37 9.97 -17.07
N LEU A 378 -10.13 9.17 -17.82
CA LEU A 378 -10.66 9.58 -19.12
C LEU A 378 -11.69 10.72 -19.01
N VAL A 379 -12.57 10.67 -18.00
CA VAL A 379 -13.55 11.76 -17.74
C VAL A 379 -12.83 13.05 -17.39
N VAL A 380 -11.83 12.99 -16.51
CA VAL A 380 -11.01 14.15 -16.14
C VAL A 380 -10.25 14.70 -17.35
N ALA A 381 -9.67 13.84 -18.19
CA ALA A 381 -9.01 14.25 -19.43
C ALA A 381 -10.00 15.04 -20.33
N GLY A 382 -11.20 14.47 -20.54
CA GLY A 382 -12.24 15.12 -21.34
C GLY A 382 -12.65 16.49 -20.75
N ALA A 383 -12.84 16.56 -19.43
CA ALA A 383 -13.18 17.80 -18.73
C ALA A 383 -12.09 18.88 -18.90
N VAL A 384 -10.83 18.51 -18.78
CA VAL A 384 -9.68 19.42 -19.03
C VAL A 384 -9.69 19.93 -20.46
N GLY A 385 -9.88 19.05 -21.46
CA GLY A 385 -9.95 19.43 -22.86
C GLY A 385 -11.09 20.41 -23.15
N VAL A 386 -12.28 20.15 -22.61
CA VAL A 386 -13.43 21.05 -22.76
C VAL A 386 -13.17 22.37 -22.06
N PHE A 387 -12.74 22.37 -20.80
CA PHE A 387 -12.54 23.59 -20.01
C PHE A 387 -11.51 24.54 -20.65
N PHE A 388 -10.36 24.04 -21.01
CA PHE A 388 -9.30 24.83 -21.63
C PHE A 388 -9.54 25.09 -23.12
N GLY A 389 -10.36 24.28 -23.80
CA GLY A 389 -10.79 24.46 -25.19
C GLY A 389 -11.85 25.51 -25.40
N VAL A 390 -12.68 25.84 -24.38
CA VAL A 390 -13.79 26.80 -24.51
C VAL A 390 -13.32 28.21 -24.93
N TYR A 391 -12.22 28.70 -24.32
CA TYR A 391 -11.73 30.05 -24.60
C TYR A 391 -11.27 30.20 -26.07
N PRO A 392 -10.36 29.37 -26.62
CA PRO A 392 -9.97 29.47 -28.04
C PRO A 392 -11.14 29.19 -28.98
N ALA A 393 -12.04 28.24 -28.68
CA ALA A 393 -13.22 27.97 -29.50
C ALA A 393 -14.15 29.19 -29.59
N ARG A 394 -14.38 29.89 -28.47
CA ARG A 394 -15.16 31.13 -28.45
C ARG A 394 -14.50 32.24 -29.26
N LYS A 395 -13.14 32.36 -29.18
CA LYS A 395 -12.39 33.34 -29.97
C LYS A 395 -12.53 33.07 -31.46
N ALA A 396 -12.42 31.83 -31.92
CA ALA A 396 -12.65 31.42 -33.31
C ALA A 396 -14.09 31.71 -33.77
N ALA A 397 -15.08 31.40 -32.94
CA ALA A 397 -16.49 31.62 -33.23
C ALA A 397 -16.89 33.10 -33.35
N ARG A 398 -16.13 34.01 -32.72
CA ARG A 398 -16.37 35.46 -32.75
C ARG A 398 -15.63 36.22 -33.86
N LEU A 399 -14.77 35.56 -34.64
CA LEU A 399 -14.05 36.20 -35.76
C LEU A 399 -15.03 36.82 -36.77
N ASP A 400 -14.74 38.06 -37.16
CA ASP A 400 -15.49 38.74 -38.23
C ASP A 400 -15.04 38.18 -39.60
N PRO A 401 -15.96 37.73 -40.47
CA PRO A 401 -15.63 37.18 -41.79
C PRO A 401 -14.82 38.17 -42.66
N ILE A 402 -15.16 39.47 -42.60
CA ILE A 402 -14.51 40.49 -43.42
C ILE A 402 -13.06 40.71 -42.99
N VAL A 403 -12.85 40.81 -41.68
CA VAL A 403 -11.52 40.94 -41.08
C VAL A 403 -10.68 39.70 -41.33
N ALA A 404 -11.27 38.52 -41.18
CA ALA A 404 -10.60 37.24 -41.38
C ALA A 404 -10.15 37.03 -42.86
N LEU A 405 -10.87 37.50 -43.84
CA LEU A 405 -10.52 37.41 -45.26
C LEU A 405 -9.40 38.39 -45.68
N ARG A 406 -9.24 39.51 -44.96
CA ARG A 406 -8.16 40.50 -45.17
C ARG A 406 -6.88 40.18 -44.44
N PHE A 407 -6.87 39.10 -43.63
CA PHE A 407 -5.69 38.71 -42.83
C PHE A 407 -4.65 38.05 -43.77
N GLU A 408 -3.60 38.82 -44.11
CA GLU A 408 -2.37 38.35 -44.76
C GLU A 408 -1.36 37.95 -43.67
N MET A 409 -0.84 36.73 -43.76
CA MET A 409 0.25 36.25 -42.86
C MET A 409 1.57 36.77 -43.35
#